data_374b085d6c34c1b6d42ad54301427112
#
_entry.id   374b085d6c34c1b6d42ad54301427112
#
_cell.length_a   1.000
_cell.length_b   1.000
_cell.length_c   1.000
_cell.angle_alpha   90.00
_cell.angle_beta   90.00
_cell.angle_gamma   90.00
#
_symmetry.space_group_name_H-M   'P 1'
#
loop_
_entity.id
_entity.type
_entity.pdbx_description
1 polymer ?
#
loop_
_entity_poly.entity_id
_entity_poly.type
_entity_poly.pdbx_seq_one_letter_code
_entity_poly.pdbx_strand_id
1 'polypeptide(L)'
;YGWCNKNYKKDGSPYNVYSDGLKVFTTIDSRIQQYAEEAMYQHVARYLQPRFSAEIARKPSSPYSDKLTPKQIKSILNRSITQSERYRTMKAAGYSEDEIKAAFRKKQEMTVFTYHGDIDTLMSPLDSIRYYKSFLRSGFMSMDPKTGAVKAYVGGLDYTHFMYDMVSLGRRQVGS
;
A
#
# COMPACT_ATOMS: atom_id res chain seq x y z
N TYR A 1 2.91 5.69 19.81
CA TYR A 1 2.33 6.90 20.46
C TYR A 1 1.85 6.65 21.91
N GLY A 2 1.42 5.43 22.26
CA GLY A 2 0.87 5.15 23.61
C GLY A 2 1.85 5.41 24.74
N TRP A 3 3.15 5.16 24.54
CA TRP A 3 4.18 5.47 25.53
C TRP A 3 4.36 6.98 25.70
N CYS A 4 4.43 7.73 24.61
CA CYS A 4 4.61 9.19 24.64
C CYS A 4 3.46 9.90 25.35
N ASN A 5 2.22 9.41 25.18
CA ASN A 5 1.04 9.96 25.84
C ASN A 5 0.99 9.68 27.35
N LYS A 6 1.81 8.75 27.85
CA LYS A 6 1.89 8.37 29.27
C LYS A 6 3.18 8.86 29.94
N ASN A 7 4.11 9.42 29.18
CA ASN A 7 5.40 9.90 29.69
C ASN A 7 5.60 11.35 29.29
N TYR A 8 6.08 12.15 30.25
CA TYR A 8 6.22 13.58 30.08
C TYR A 8 7.67 14.00 30.32
N LYS A 9 8.11 15.05 29.62
CA LYS A 9 9.38 15.72 29.82
C LYS A 9 9.39 16.49 31.13
N LYS A 10 10.57 16.95 31.54
CA LYS A 10 10.72 17.75 32.77
C LYS A 10 9.92 19.05 32.78
N ASP A 11 9.59 19.58 31.61
CA ASP A 11 8.77 20.78 31.41
C ASP A 11 7.27 20.50 31.42
N GLY A 12 6.85 19.24 31.64
CA GLY A 12 5.45 18.81 31.64
C GLY A 12 4.84 18.55 30.27
N SER A 13 5.59 18.74 29.18
CA SER A 13 5.11 18.42 27.83
C SER A 13 5.27 16.91 27.52
N PRO A 14 4.38 16.28 26.73
CA PRO A 14 4.53 14.89 26.31
C PRO A 14 5.72 14.72 25.38
N TYR A 15 6.35 13.54 25.39
CA TYR A 15 7.38 13.21 24.40
C TYR A 15 6.79 13.13 23.00
N ASN A 16 7.56 13.59 22.01
CA ASN A 16 7.26 13.48 20.58
C ASN A 16 8.26 12.54 19.91
N VAL A 17 7.76 11.45 19.30
CA VAL A 17 8.60 10.41 18.64
C VAL A 17 9.46 11.00 17.52
N TYR A 18 9.00 12.05 16.85
CA TYR A 18 9.65 12.61 15.67
C TYR A 18 10.65 13.74 15.98
N SER A 19 10.45 14.48 17.08
CA SER A 19 11.24 15.68 17.36
C SER A 19 12.18 15.57 18.56
N ASP A 20 11.94 14.61 19.48
CA ASP A 20 12.68 14.59 20.75
C ASP A 20 13.92 13.67 20.75
N GLY A 21 14.32 13.15 19.59
CA GLY A 21 15.54 12.34 19.45
C GLY A 21 15.52 11.05 20.25
N LEU A 22 14.37 10.43 20.45
CA LEU A 22 14.22 9.21 21.24
C LEU A 22 14.97 8.04 20.59
N LYS A 23 15.73 7.29 21.40
CA LYS A 23 16.35 6.02 20.98
C LYS A 23 15.34 4.89 21.20
N VAL A 24 14.88 4.28 20.11
CA VAL A 24 13.92 3.18 20.15
C VAL A 24 14.67 1.86 19.90
N PHE A 25 14.67 0.98 20.89
CA PHE A 25 15.22 -0.38 20.76
C PHE A 25 14.08 -1.34 20.42
N THR A 26 14.24 -2.08 19.33
CA THR A 26 13.27 -3.08 18.88
C THR A 26 13.80 -4.49 19.09
N THR A 27 12.92 -5.49 18.98
CA THR A 27 13.28 -6.91 19.03
C THR A 27 13.62 -7.48 17.64
N ILE A 28 13.58 -6.65 16.61
CA ILE A 28 13.89 -7.05 15.23
C ILE A 28 15.35 -7.51 15.14
N ASP A 29 15.56 -8.69 14.54
CA ASP A 29 16.89 -9.17 14.12
C ASP A 29 17.09 -8.77 12.66
N SER A 30 18.12 -7.97 12.38
CA SER A 30 18.36 -7.44 11.04
C SER A 30 18.59 -8.51 9.98
N ARG A 31 19.18 -9.65 10.33
CA ARG A 31 19.41 -10.77 9.41
C ARG A 31 18.10 -11.48 9.08
N ILE A 32 17.25 -11.73 10.09
CA ILE A 32 15.96 -12.36 9.88
C ILE A 32 15.05 -11.40 9.09
N GLN A 33 15.12 -10.10 9.36
CA GLN A 33 14.42 -9.08 8.59
C GLN A 33 14.82 -9.11 7.10
N GLN A 34 16.14 -9.12 6.82
CA GLN A 34 16.66 -9.19 5.46
C GLN A 34 16.20 -10.46 4.72
N TYR A 35 16.24 -11.61 5.39
CA TYR A 35 15.76 -12.87 4.81
C TYR A 35 14.26 -12.84 4.53
N ALA A 36 13.48 -12.24 5.41
CA ALA A 36 12.04 -12.09 5.22
C ALA A 36 11.71 -11.19 4.01
N GLU A 37 12.38 -10.06 3.88
CA GLU A 37 12.22 -9.14 2.75
C GLU A 37 12.61 -9.81 1.43
N GLU A 38 13.77 -10.47 1.38
CA GLU A 38 14.24 -11.18 0.20
C GLU A 38 13.29 -12.32 -0.18
N ALA A 39 12.88 -13.16 0.78
CA ALA A 39 11.95 -14.27 0.52
C ALA A 39 10.59 -13.76 -0.01
N MET A 40 10.06 -12.70 0.57
CA MET A 40 8.83 -12.09 0.10
C MET A 40 8.99 -11.49 -1.31
N TYR A 41 10.08 -10.80 -1.57
CA TYR A 41 10.35 -10.25 -2.90
C TYR A 41 10.46 -11.36 -3.96
N GLN A 42 11.26 -12.40 -3.70
CA GLN A 42 11.43 -13.55 -4.61
C GLN A 42 10.09 -14.24 -4.89
N HIS A 43 9.31 -14.49 -3.84
CA HIS A 43 8.06 -15.22 -4.00
C HIS A 43 6.95 -14.36 -4.62
N VAL A 44 6.70 -13.15 -4.10
CA VAL A 44 5.58 -12.32 -4.55
C VAL A 44 5.93 -11.59 -5.85
N ALA A 45 7.06 -10.87 -5.89
CA ALA A 45 7.40 -10.05 -7.05
C ALA A 45 7.84 -10.88 -8.25
N ARG A 46 8.77 -11.83 -8.05
CA ARG A 46 9.37 -12.59 -9.15
C ARG A 46 8.59 -13.84 -9.56
N TYR A 47 7.89 -14.48 -8.61
CA TYR A 47 7.18 -15.73 -8.91
C TYR A 47 5.68 -15.54 -9.10
N LEU A 48 4.97 -14.96 -8.12
CA LEU A 48 3.51 -14.85 -8.15
C LEU A 48 3.00 -13.74 -9.08
N GLN A 49 3.57 -12.55 -9.00
CA GLN A 49 3.08 -11.40 -9.76
C GLN A 49 3.07 -11.62 -11.28
N PRO A 50 4.11 -12.15 -11.93
CA PRO A 50 4.08 -12.41 -13.37
C PRO A 50 2.97 -13.40 -13.76
N ARG A 51 2.77 -14.45 -12.96
CA ARG A 51 1.71 -15.46 -13.19
C ARG A 51 0.33 -14.86 -13.02
N PHE A 52 0.13 -14.12 -11.96
CA PHE A 52 -1.12 -13.39 -11.72
C PHE A 52 -1.40 -12.39 -12.84
N SER A 53 -0.42 -11.61 -13.26
CA SER A 53 -0.55 -10.64 -14.34
C SER A 53 -0.94 -11.31 -15.66
N ALA A 54 -0.33 -12.45 -15.99
CA ALA A 54 -0.68 -13.25 -17.18
C ALA A 54 -2.10 -13.83 -17.11
N GLU A 55 -2.54 -14.24 -15.92
CA GLU A 55 -3.90 -14.73 -15.70
C GLU A 55 -4.94 -13.62 -15.87
N ILE A 56 -4.74 -12.48 -15.18
CA ILE A 56 -5.71 -11.38 -15.22
C ILE A 56 -5.76 -10.67 -16.58
N ALA A 57 -4.66 -10.67 -17.35
CA ALA A 57 -4.64 -10.09 -18.70
C ALA A 57 -5.64 -10.77 -19.67
N ARG A 58 -6.04 -12.00 -19.38
CA ARG A 58 -7.03 -12.77 -20.17
C ARG A 58 -8.48 -12.48 -19.76
N LYS A 59 -8.70 -11.73 -18.67
CA LYS A 59 -10.04 -11.49 -18.10
C LYS A 59 -10.56 -10.11 -18.48
N PRO A 60 -11.77 -9.99 -19.06
CA PRO A 60 -12.35 -8.68 -19.41
C PRO A 60 -12.55 -7.77 -18.21
N SER A 61 -12.77 -8.34 -17.01
CA SER A 61 -12.98 -7.60 -15.76
C SER A 61 -11.69 -7.11 -15.09
N SER A 62 -10.51 -7.46 -15.66
CA SER A 62 -9.20 -7.13 -15.07
C SER A 62 -9.07 -5.67 -14.64
N PRO A 63 -8.46 -5.41 -13.48
CA PRO A 63 -7.88 -6.33 -12.49
C PRO A 63 -8.88 -6.85 -11.45
N TYR A 64 -10.16 -6.74 -11.71
CA TYR A 64 -11.25 -7.11 -10.78
C TYR A 64 -11.67 -8.57 -10.95
N SER A 65 -12.28 -9.13 -9.90
CA SER A 65 -12.85 -10.48 -9.94
C SER A 65 -14.03 -10.55 -10.91
N ASP A 66 -14.14 -11.65 -11.63
CA ASP A 66 -15.27 -11.97 -12.52
C ASP A 66 -16.62 -12.05 -11.79
N LYS A 67 -16.58 -12.23 -10.46
CA LYS A 67 -17.77 -12.25 -9.60
C LYS A 67 -18.34 -10.86 -9.31
N LEU A 68 -17.62 -9.80 -9.67
CA LEU A 68 -18.10 -8.42 -9.47
C LEU A 68 -18.93 -7.95 -10.65
N THR A 69 -20.06 -7.35 -10.34
CA THR A 69 -20.90 -6.69 -11.34
C THR A 69 -20.25 -5.39 -11.84
N PRO A 70 -20.55 -4.92 -13.06
CA PRO A 70 -20.06 -3.63 -13.56
C PRO A 70 -20.39 -2.45 -12.63
N LYS A 71 -21.52 -2.49 -11.94
CA LYS A 71 -21.92 -1.48 -10.94
C LYS A 71 -20.98 -1.48 -9.74
N GLN A 72 -20.60 -2.65 -9.24
CA GLN A 72 -19.65 -2.78 -8.13
C GLN A 72 -18.25 -2.30 -8.53
N ILE A 73 -17.77 -2.67 -9.72
CA ILE A 73 -16.48 -2.20 -10.25
C ILE A 73 -16.47 -0.67 -10.36
N LYS A 74 -17.53 -0.08 -10.90
CA LYS A 74 -17.70 1.38 -10.99
C LYS A 74 -17.68 2.04 -9.60
N SER A 75 -18.34 1.43 -8.61
CA SER A 75 -18.33 1.91 -7.22
C SER A 75 -16.94 1.87 -6.61
N ILE A 76 -16.19 0.79 -6.82
CA ILE A 76 -14.80 0.64 -6.34
C ILE A 76 -13.90 1.71 -6.97
N LEU A 77 -14.02 1.94 -8.28
CA LEU A 77 -13.26 2.97 -8.99
C LEU A 77 -13.59 4.37 -8.48
N ASN A 78 -14.87 4.70 -8.35
CA ASN A 78 -15.30 5.99 -7.85
C ASN A 78 -14.76 6.25 -6.44
N ARG A 79 -14.81 5.25 -5.54
CA ARG A 79 -14.22 5.36 -4.21
C ARG A 79 -12.72 5.65 -4.29
N SER A 80 -12.00 4.95 -5.16
CA SER A 80 -10.55 5.17 -5.32
C SER A 80 -10.24 6.57 -5.86
N ILE A 81 -11.06 7.10 -6.78
CA ILE A 81 -10.96 8.47 -7.29
C ILE A 81 -11.18 9.47 -6.15
N THR A 82 -12.28 9.37 -5.42
CA THR A 82 -12.64 10.34 -4.37
C THR A 82 -11.70 10.32 -3.17
N GLN A 83 -11.02 9.19 -2.94
CA GLN A 83 -10.00 9.06 -1.88
C GLN A 83 -8.61 9.52 -2.32
N SER A 84 -8.37 9.77 -3.61
CA SER A 84 -7.07 10.21 -4.11
C SER A 84 -6.77 11.66 -3.73
N GLU A 85 -5.49 11.95 -3.53
CA GLU A 85 -5.03 13.32 -3.27
C GLU A 85 -5.37 14.26 -4.43
N ARG A 86 -5.19 13.81 -5.67
CA ARG A 86 -5.57 14.57 -6.88
C ARG A 86 -7.02 15.03 -6.83
N TYR A 87 -7.97 14.16 -6.47
CA TYR A 87 -9.37 14.53 -6.35
C TYR A 87 -9.57 15.62 -5.28
N ARG A 88 -8.96 15.46 -4.10
CA ARG A 88 -9.07 16.42 -3.01
C ARG A 88 -8.50 17.78 -3.39
N THR A 89 -7.34 17.80 -4.04
CA THR A 89 -6.69 19.05 -4.51
C THR A 89 -7.55 19.75 -5.55
N MET A 90 -8.06 19.04 -6.56
CA MET A 90 -8.93 19.63 -7.58
C MET A 90 -10.25 20.14 -6.96
N LYS A 91 -10.82 19.38 -6.02
CA LYS A 91 -12.06 19.80 -5.33
C LYS A 91 -11.83 21.06 -4.49
N ALA A 92 -10.72 21.14 -3.77
CA ALA A 92 -10.33 22.32 -3.01
C ALA A 92 -10.06 23.55 -3.90
N ALA A 93 -9.58 23.33 -5.13
CA ALA A 93 -9.38 24.36 -6.14
C ALA A 93 -10.67 24.76 -6.88
N GLY A 94 -11.84 24.21 -6.50
CA GLY A 94 -13.16 24.62 -7.03
C GLY A 94 -13.58 23.93 -8.32
N TYR A 95 -12.87 22.91 -8.80
CA TYR A 95 -13.28 22.17 -10.00
C TYR A 95 -14.59 21.42 -9.79
N SER A 96 -15.45 21.42 -10.82
CA SER A 96 -16.69 20.65 -10.86
C SER A 96 -16.41 19.14 -10.98
N GLU A 97 -17.40 18.33 -10.64
CA GLU A 97 -17.30 16.86 -10.75
C GLU A 97 -16.99 16.40 -12.19
N ASP A 98 -17.51 17.09 -13.18
CA ASP A 98 -17.32 16.69 -14.57
C ASP A 98 -15.94 17.08 -15.11
N GLU A 99 -15.39 18.22 -14.68
CA GLU A 99 -14.01 18.60 -14.95
C GLU A 99 -13.02 17.62 -14.28
N ILE A 100 -13.28 17.22 -13.05
CA ILE A 100 -12.47 16.22 -12.35
C ILE A 100 -12.52 14.88 -13.10
N LYS A 101 -13.69 14.40 -13.49
CA LYS A 101 -13.83 13.16 -14.27
C LYS A 101 -13.11 13.23 -15.62
N ALA A 102 -13.16 14.38 -16.29
CA ALA A 102 -12.43 14.60 -17.55
C ALA A 102 -10.91 14.54 -17.30
N ALA A 103 -10.42 15.21 -16.26
CA ALA A 103 -9.00 15.19 -15.88
C ALA A 103 -8.49 13.77 -15.54
N PHE A 104 -9.32 12.94 -14.88
CA PHE A 104 -8.98 11.55 -14.58
C PHE A 104 -8.90 10.65 -15.82
N ARG A 105 -9.51 11.02 -16.93
CA ARG A 105 -9.46 10.29 -18.21
C ARG A 105 -8.37 10.78 -19.16
N LYS A 106 -7.86 11.99 -18.95
CA LYS A 106 -6.83 12.58 -19.81
C LYS A 106 -5.48 11.89 -19.52
N LYS A 107 -4.85 11.38 -20.57
CA LYS A 107 -3.48 10.84 -20.48
C LYS A 107 -2.49 11.96 -20.18
N GLN A 108 -1.54 11.67 -19.34
CA GLN A 108 -0.44 12.55 -18.95
C GLN A 108 0.78 11.72 -18.59
N GLU A 109 1.94 12.32 -18.66
CA GLU A 109 3.18 11.73 -18.16
C GLU A 109 3.06 11.53 -16.65
N MET A 110 3.44 10.35 -16.19
CA MET A 110 3.48 10.01 -14.78
C MET A 110 4.48 8.88 -14.53
N THR A 111 5.10 8.95 -13.39
CA THR A 111 5.98 7.89 -12.88
C THR A 111 5.13 6.85 -12.15
N VAL A 112 5.29 5.59 -12.49
CA VAL A 112 4.57 4.47 -11.87
C VAL A 112 5.54 3.40 -11.37
N PHE A 113 5.16 2.77 -10.26
CA PHE A 113 5.92 1.69 -9.65
C PHE A 113 5.97 0.45 -10.54
N THR A 114 7.15 -0.19 -10.60
CA THR A 114 7.30 -1.58 -10.98
C THR A 114 8.23 -2.28 -9.99
N TYR A 115 8.22 -3.62 -9.94
CA TYR A 115 9.18 -4.38 -9.12
C TYR A 115 10.64 -4.28 -9.59
N HIS A 116 10.90 -3.59 -10.71
CA HIS A 116 12.25 -3.33 -11.25
C HIS A 116 12.67 -1.87 -11.11
N GLY A 117 11.91 -1.08 -10.38
CA GLY A 117 12.06 0.37 -10.23
C GLY A 117 10.92 1.14 -10.87
N ASP A 118 10.88 2.41 -10.61
CA ASP A 118 9.87 3.31 -11.16
C ASP A 118 10.14 3.57 -12.64
N ILE A 119 9.06 3.67 -13.42
CA ILE A 119 9.12 3.99 -14.85
C ILE A 119 8.21 5.16 -15.19
N ASP A 120 8.67 6.00 -16.12
CA ASP A 120 7.86 7.06 -16.69
C ASP A 120 7.00 6.51 -17.83
N THR A 121 5.73 6.85 -17.82
CA THR A 121 4.77 6.36 -18.81
C THR A 121 3.65 7.37 -19.07
N LEU A 122 3.05 7.29 -20.25
CA LEU A 122 1.88 8.09 -20.62
C LEU A 122 0.59 7.35 -20.28
N MET A 123 -0.03 7.71 -19.17
CA MET A 123 -1.20 7.01 -18.64
C MET A 123 -2.23 8.00 -18.10
N SER A 124 -3.51 7.64 -18.09
CA SER A 124 -4.51 8.43 -17.39
C SER A 124 -4.51 8.13 -15.88
N PRO A 125 -4.86 9.10 -15.01
CA PRO A 125 -5.01 8.84 -13.58
C PRO A 125 -6.00 7.70 -13.27
N LEU A 126 -7.03 7.51 -14.09
CA LEU A 126 -7.95 6.39 -13.94
C LEU A 126 -7.29 5.05 -14.25
N ASP A 127 -6.44 4.98 -15.28
CA ASP A 127 -5.72 3.76 -15.63
C ASP A 127 -4.62 3.46 -14.62
N SER A 128 -3.97 4.49 -14.03
CA SER A 128 -3.02 4.28 -12.94
C SER A 128 -3.69 3.66 -11.72
N ILE A 129 -4.92 4.06 -11.37
CA ILE A 129 -5.69 3.42 -10.29
C ILE A 129 -5.92 1.93 -10.59
N ARG A 130 -6.24 1.55 -11.82
CA ARG A 130 -6.40 0.16 -12.23
C ARG A 130 -5.08 -0.60 -12.18
N TYR A 131 -4.01 0.03 -12.67
CA TYR A 131 -2.65 -0.49 -12.66
C TYR A 131 -2.21 -0.86 -11.24
N TYR A 132 -2.34 0.07 -10.29
CA TYR A 132 -1.99 -0.19 -8.88
C TYR A 132 -2.87 -1.26 -8.21
N LYS A 133 -4.10 -1.49 -8.69
CA LYS A 133 -4.95 -2.58 -8.21
C LYS A 133 -4.56 -3.96 -8.74
N SER A 134 -3.72 -4.05 -9.75
CA SER A 134 -3.21 -5.31 -10.28
C SER A 134 -2.02 -5.89 -9.52
N PHE A 135 -1.46 -5.13 -8.56
CA PHE A 135 -0.36 -5.62 -7.73
C PHE A 135 -0.85 -6.46 -6.56
N LEU A 136 -0.25 -7.63 -6.40
CA LEU A 136 -0.45 -8.48 -5.23
C LEU A 136 0.05 -7.79 -3.97
N ARG A 137 -0.66 -7.97 -2.88
CA ARG A 137 -0.33 -7.40 -1.58
C ARG A 137 -0.11 -8.53 -0.59
N SER A 138 0.99 -8.45 0.14
CA SER A 138 1.33 -9.44 1.15
C SER A 138 2.01 -8.77 2.32
N GLY A 139 1.89 -9.36 3.51
CA GLY A 139 2.64 -9.01 4.71
C GLY A 139 3.21 -10.28 5.33
N PHE A 140 4.31 -10.13 6.04
CA PHE A 140 4.98 -11.23 6.73
C PHE A 140 5.45 -10.75 8.11
N MET A 141 5.29 -11.61 9.12
CA MET A 141 5.80 -11.39 10.46
C MET A 141 6.37 -12.69 11.02
N SER A 142 7.56 -12.61 11.60
CA SER A 142 8.17 -13.69 12.38
C SER A 142 8.27 -13.28 13.85
N MET A 143 7.83 -14.17 14.73
CA MET A 143 7.80 -13.92 16.17
C MET A 143 8.31 -15.12 16.96
N ASP A 144 9.05 -14.86 18.00
CA ASP A 144 9.47 -15.89 18.96
C ASP A 144 8.23 -16.39 19.72
N PRO A 145 7.91 -17.69 19.68
CA PRO A 145 6.69 -18.22 20.29
C PRO A 145 6.71 -18.24 21.81
N LYS A 146 7.89 -18.17 22.45
CA LYS A 146 8.03 -18.18 23.90
C LYS A 146 7.92 -16.79 24.51
N THR A 147 8.51 -15.79 23.85
CA THR A 147 8.62 -14.43 24.39
C THR A 147 7.65 -13.45 23.77
N GLY A 148 7.07 -13.79 22.60
CA GLY A 148 6.27 -12.87 21.79
C GLY A 148 7.11 -11.79 21.07
N ALA A 149 8.43 -11.85 21.12
CA ALA A 149 9.30 -10.88 20.50
C ALA A 149 9.27 -10.99 18.97
N VAL A 150 8.89 -9.91 18.29
CA VAL A 150 8.88 -9.84 16.82
C VAL A 150 10.30 -9.77 16.31
N LYS A 151 10.70 -10.72 15.46
CA LYS A 151 12.05 -10.87 14.89
C LYS A 151 12.17 -10.32 13.48
N ALA A 152 11.10 -10.39 12.71
CA ALA A 152 11.01 -9.75 11.40
C ALA A 152 9.58 -9.23 11.18
N TYR A 153 9.47 -8.12 10.47
CA TYR A 153 8.17 -7.50 10.17
C TYR A 153 8.21 -6.84 8.79
N VAL A 154 7.48 -7.39 7.84
CA VAL A 154 7.35 -6.86 6.49
C VAL A 154 5.87 -6.53 6.26
N GLY A 155 5.49 -5.28 6.45
CA GLY A 155 4.11 -4.81 6.27
C GLY A 155 3.63 -4.77 4.83
N GLY A 156 4.57 -4.76 3.88
CA GLY A 156 4.35 -4.77 2.44
C GLY A 156 5.67 -4.80 1.69
N LEU A 157 5.63 -5.05 0.38
CA LEU A 157 6.83 -5.15 -0.45
C LEU A 157 7.47 -3.80 -0.80
N ASP A 158 6.68 -2.74 -0.76
CA ASP A 158 7.13 -1.38 -1.02
C ASP A 158 6.29 -0.40 -0.21
N TYR A 159 6.91 0.31 0.73
CA TYR A 159 6.20 1.26 1.58
C TYR A 159 5.93 2.59 0.88
N THR A 160 6.80 2.99 -0.04
CA THR A 160 6.70 4.29 -0.73
C THR A 160 5.42 4.39 -1.56
N HIS A 161 5.11 3.31 -2.29
CA HIS A 161 3.95 3.27 -3.17
C HIS A 161 2.72 2.63 -2.52
N PHE A 162 2.93 1.82 -1.46
CA PHE A 162 1.89 1.01 -0.84
C PHE A 162 1.96 1.09 0.69
N MET A 163 1.53 2.20 1.24
CA MET A 163 1.63 2.50 2.68
C MET A 163 0.71 1.65 3.58
N TYR A 164 -0.17 0.81 3.00
CA TYR A 164 -1.08 -0.02 3.78
C TYR A 164 -0.36 -1.23 4.35
N ASP A 165 -0.30 -1.31 5.69
CA ASP A 165 0.32 -2.42 6.41
C ASP A 165 -0.58 -3.66 6.37
N MET A 166 -0.11 -4.68 5.65
CA MET A 166 -0.84 -5.93 5.46
C MET A 166 -0.75 -6.87 6.67
N VAL A 167 0.17 -6.65 7.59
CA VAL A 167 0.33 -7.43 8.82
C VAL A 167 -0.65 -6.94 9.89
N SER A 168 -0.60 -5.65 10.23
CA SER A 168 -1.38 -5.09 11.33
C SER A 168 -2.79 -4.67 10.92
N LEU A 169 -3.00 -4.20 9.68
CA LEU A 169 -4.28 -3.68 9.19
C LEU A 169 -5.03 -4.66 8.28
N GLY A 170 -4.32 -5.64 7.72
CA GLY A 170 -4.89 -6.62 6.80
C GLY A 170 -5.81 -7.61 7.51
N ARG A 171 -7.12 -7.34 7.50
CA ARG A 171 -8.10 -8.30 8.03
C ARG A 171 -8.21 -9.50 7.10
N ARG A 172 -8.13 -10.69 7.65
CA ARG A 172 -8.29 -11.96 6.96
C ARG A 172 -9.32 -12.82 7.66
N GLN A 173 -9.92 -13.72 6.90
CA GLN A 173 -10.81 -14.74 7.44
C GLN A 173 -9.99 -15.71 8.28
N VAL A 174 -10.51 -16.10 9.46
CA VAL A 174 -9.84 -17.07 10.33
C VAL A 174 -9.71 -18.40 9.60
N GLY A 175 -8.52 -19.00 9.64
CA GLY A 175 -8.25 -20.29 9.01
C GLY A 175 -7.92 -20.24 7.50
N SER A 176 -7.78 -19.03 6.94
CA SER A 176 -7.39 -18.89 5.52
C SER A 176 -5.87 -18.86 5.31
#